data_6c80f376419523ca53c3068642c6f24e
#
_entry.id   6c80f376419523ca53c3068642c6f24e
#
_cell.length_a   1.000
_cell.length_b   1.000
_cell.length_c   1.000
_cell.angle_alpha   90.00
_cell.angle_beta   90.00
_cell.angle_gamma   90.00
#
_symmetry.space_group_name_H-M   'P 1'
#
loop_
_entity.id
_entity.type
_entity.pdbx_description
1 polymer ?
#
loop_
_entity_poly.entity_id
_entity_poly.type
_entity_poly.pdbx_seq_one_letter_code
_entity_poly.pdbx_strand_id
1 'polypeptide(L)' 'MRQVLVYPGEDDYWVAECPSLPGCVSQGKTREEALVNIKEAIEGYLVALETDHLPIPEEHFDALLVAV' A
#
# COMPACT_ATOMS: atom_id res chain seq x y z
N MET A 1 -6.81 4.63 9.92
CA MET A 1 -5.67 3.76 9.53
C MET A 1 -5.98 3.01 8.26
N ARG A 2 -4.97 2.80 7.44
CA ARG A 2 -5.12 2.04 6.20
C ARG A 2 -4.47 0.68 6.34
N GLN A 3 -5.10 -0.33 5.80
CA GLN A 3 -4.53 -1.67 5.78
C GLN A 3 -3.56 -1.84 4.64
N VAL A 4 -2.52 -2.60 4.87
CA VAL A 4 -1.44 -2.83 3.91
C VAL A 4 -1.20 -4.34 3.79
N LEU A 5 -1.02 -4.81 2.56
CA LEU A 5 -0.56 -6.17 2.29
C LEU A 5 0.95 -6.15 2.11
N VAL A 6 1.64 -7.06 2.77
CA VAL A 6 3.09 -7.21 2.63
C VAL A 6 3.38 -8.66 2.27
N TYR A 7 4.11 -8.87 1.19
CA TYR A 7 4.39 -10.23 0.71
C TYR A 7 5.72 -10.27 -0.04
N PRO A 8 6.33 -11.46 -0.15
CA PRO A 8 7.56 -11.61 -0.92
C PRO A 8 7.32 -11.33 -2.40
N GLY A 9 8.17 -10.50 -2.98
CA GLY A 9 8.15 -10.24 -4.42
C GLY A 9 9.27 -11.00 -5.13
N GLU A 10 9.66 -10.50 -6.30
CA GLU A 10 10.76 -11.09 -7.07
C GLU A 10 12.11 -10.57 -6.58
N ASP A 11 13.17 -11.30 -6.90
CA ASP A 11 14.55 -10.89 -6.63
C ASP A 11 14.83 -10.59 -5.16
N ASP A 12 14.22 -11.37 -4.27
CA ASP A 12 14.40 -11.23 -2.82
C ASP A 12 13.93 -9.90 -2.25
N TYR A 13 13.08 -9.18 -2.99
CA TYR A 13 12.45 -7.97 -2.49
C TYR A 13 11.10 -8.29 -1.84
N TRP A 14 10.69 -7.44 -0.93
CA TRP A 14 9.37 -7.46 -0.33
C TRP A 14 8.51 -6.39 -0.99
N VAL A 15 7.24 -6.72 -1.21
CA VAL A 15 6.27 -5.79 -1.78
C VAL A 15 5.27 -5.39 -0.70
N ALA A 16 4.88 -4.14 -0.70
CA ALA A 16 3.80 -3.64 0.15
C ALA A 16 2.82 -2.88 -0.73
N GLU A 17 1.54 -3.09 -0.48
CA GLU A 17 0.51 -2.36 -1.23
C GLU A 17 -0.64 -1.97 -0.31
N CYS A 18 -1.27 -0.86 -0.65
CA CYS A 18 -2.44 -0.37 0.07
C CYS A 18 -3.68 -0.62 -0.81
N PRO A 19 -4.47 -1.66 -0.53
CA PRO A 19 -5.58 -2.03 -1.41
C PRO A 19 -6.65 -0.95 -1.56
N SER A 20 -6.85 -0.12 -0.55
CA SER A 20 -7.85 0.94 -0.60
C SER A 20 -7.42 2.15 -1.43
N LEU A 21 -6.15 2.22 -1.83
CA LEU A 21 -5.62 3.28 -2.68
C LEU A 21 -5.08 2.67 -3.97
N PRO A 22 -5.86 2.68 -5.06
CA PRO A 22 -5.45 2.03 -6.31
C PRO A 22 -4.08 2.49 -6.80
N GLY A 23 -3.21 1.52 -7.09
CA GLY A 23 -1.87 1.81 -7.57
C GLY A 23 -0.85 2.20 -6.51
N CYS A 24 -1.25 2.26 -5.24
CA CYS A 24 -0.33 2.61 -4.16
C CYS A 24 0.46 1.37 -3.73
N VAL A 25 1.64 1.21 -4.29
CA VAL A 25 2.50 0.05 -4.11
C VAL A 25 3.92 0.53 -3.84
N SER A 26 4.64 -0.19 -3.00
CA SER A 26 6.04 0.07 -2.75
C SER A 26 6.79 -1.23 -2.52
N GLN A 27 8.08 -1.17 -2.32
CA GLN A 27 8.90 -2.35 -2.09
C GLN A 27 10.09 -2.01 -1.20
N GLY A 28 10.75 -3.04 -0.71
CA GLY A 28 11.95 -2.90 0.10
C GLY A 28 12.71 -4.21 0.14
N LYS A 29 13.94 -4.16 0.60
CA LYS A 29 14.78 -5.35 0.72
C LYS A 29 14.39 -6.21 1.92
N THR A 30 13.70 -5.63 2.88
CA THR A 30 13.16 -6.32 4.05
C THR A 30 11.69 -5.96 4.21
N ARG A 31 10.97 -6.75 5.00
CA ARG A 31 9.58 -6.43 5.35
C ARG A 31 9.47 -5.05 5.98
N GLU A 32 10.37 -4.75 6.89
CA GLU A 32 10.37 -3.49 7.62
C GLU A 32 10.60 -2.32 6.68
N GLU A 33 11.51 -2.46 5.73
CA GLU A 33 11.77 -1.43 4.73
C GLU A 33 10.55 -1.21 3.83
N ALA A 34 9.92 -2.30 3.39
CA ALA A 34 8.71 -2.21 2.58
C ALA A 34 7.59 -1.49 3.34
N LEU A 35 7.45 -1.74 4.64
CA LEU A 35 6.47 -1.05 5.48
C LEU A 35 6.74 0.44 5.60
N VAL A 36 7.99 0.82 5.82
CA VAL A 36 8.37 2.24 5.86
C VAL A 36 8.06 2.91 4.53
N ASN A 37 8.43 2.25 3.44
CA ASN A 37 8.24 2.81 2.11
C ASN A 37 6.77 2.95 1.73
N ILE A 38 5.92 1.99 2.10
CA ILE A 38 4.49 2.09 1.79
C ILE A 38 3.82 3.20 2.62
N LYS A 39 4.27 3.43 3.84
CA LYS A 39 3.75 4.54 4.64
C LYS A 39 4.02 5.87 3.96
N GLU A 40 5.22 6.07 3.46
CA GLU A 40 5.57 7.27 2.71
C GLU A 40 4.76 7.40 1.42
N ALA A 41 4.56 6.27 0.71
CA ALA A 41 3.77 6.25 -0.51
C ALA A 41 2.31 6.62 -0.24
N ILE A 42 1.74 6.13 0.86
CA ILE A 42 0.38 6.49 1.26
C ILE A 42 0.27 7.98 1.55
N GLU A 43 1.20 8.54 2.30
CA GLU A 43 1.20 9.96 2.62
C GLU A 43 1.26 10.81 1.35
N GLY A 44 2.16 10.47 0.43
CA GLY A 44 2.27 11.19 -0.84
C GLY A 44 1.02 11.07 -1.69
N TYR A 45 0.43 9.87 -1.71
CA TYR A 45 -0.81 9.62 -2.46
C TYR A 45 -1.95 10.49 -1.94
N LEU A 46 -2.12 10.55 -0.61
CA LEU A 46 -3.18 11.34 0.00
C LEU A 46 -2.97 12.84 -0.21
N VAL A 47 -1.73 13.30 -0.10
CA VAL A 47 -1.39 14.70 -0.36
C VAL A 47 -1.72 15.07 -1.81
N ALA A 48 -1.41 14.20 -2.77
CA ALA A 48 -1.71 14.44 -4.17
C ALA A 48 -3.23 14.58 -4.41
N LEU A 49 -4.02 13.70 -3.76
CA LEU A 49 -5.47 13.78 -3.88
C LEU A 49 -6.01 15.10 -3.31
N GLU A 50 -5.52 15.50 -2.16
CA GLU A 50 -5.94 16.76 -1.53
C GLU A 50 -5.56 17.97 -2.40
N THR A 51 -4.35 17.97 -2.95
CA THR A 51 -3.88 19.05 -3.81
C THR A 51 -4.75 19.21 -5.05
N ASP A 52 -5.20 18.11 -5.61
CA ASP A 52 -6.04 18.10 -6.82
C ASP A 52 -7.53 18.17 -6.49
N HIS A 53 -7.88 18.33 -5.22
CA HIS A 53 -9.29 18.38 -4.78
C HIS A 53 -10.08 17.15 -5.19
N LEU A 54 -9.43 15.99 -5.20
CA LEU A 54 -10.05 14.71 -5.54
C LEU A 54 -10.54 14.02 -4.25
N PRO A 55 -11.61 13.22 -4.34
CA PRO A 55 -12.11 12.52 -3.16
C PRO A 55 -11.09 11.49 -2.68
N ILE A 56 -10.96 11.37 -1.35
CA ILE A 56 -10.09 10.39 -0.73
C ILE A 56 -10.88 9.10 -0.56
N PRO A 57 -10.41 7.97 -1.12
CA PRO A 57 -11.09 6.70 -0.96
C PRO A 57 -11.20 6.29 0.51
N GLU A 58 -12.33 5.74 0.89
CA GLU A 58 -12.52 5.23 2.23
C GLU A 58 -11.65 3.99 2.47
N GLU A 59 -11.27 3.76 3.71
CA GLU A 59 -10.59 2.54 4.09
C GLU A 59 -11.60 1.40 4.06
N HIS A 60 -11.46 0.55 3.06
CA HIS A 60 -12.39 -0.55 2.84
C HIS A 60 -11.62 -1.74 2.29
N PHE A 61 -11.60 -2.83 3.04
CA PHE A 61 -10.81 -3.99 2.67
C PHE A 61 -11.58 -5.27 2.96
N ASP A 62 -12.16 -5.85 1.92
CA ASP A 62 -12.99 -7.06 2.00
C ASP A 62 -12.32 -8.30 1.41
N ALA A 63 -11.03 -8.27 1.24
CA ALA A 63 -10.34 -9.42 0.65
C ALA A 63 -10.18 -10.54 1.66
N LEU A 64 -10.30 -11.78 1.17
CA LEU A 64 -10.08 -12.97 1.96
C LEU A 64 -8.90 -13.74 1.38
N LEU A 65 -8.11 -14.31 2.26
CA LEU A 65 -7.05 -15.22 1.85
C LEU A 65 -7.63 -16.62 1.90
N VAL A 66 -7.77 -17.24 0.72
CA VAL A 66 -8.43 -18.55 0.61
C VAL A 66 -7.50 -19.54 -0.07
N ALA A 67 -7.34 -20.71 0.55
CA ALA A 67 -6.61 -21.82 -0.05
C ALA A 67 -7.62 -22.73 -0.77
N VAL A 68 -7.38 -22.96 -2.05
CA VAL A 68 -8.23 -23.83 -2.86
C VAL A 68 -7.43 -24.96 -3.48
#